data_ec72fd7edb0d4a814a67d419bd01757b
#
_entry.id   ec72fd7edb0d4a814a67d419bd01757b
#
_cell.length_a   1.000
_cell.length_b   1.000
_cell.length_c   1.000
_cell.angle_alpha   90.00
_cell.angle_beta   90.00
_cell.angle_gamma   90.00
#
_symmetry.space_group_name_H-M   'P 1'
#
loop_
_entity.id
_entity.type
_entity.pdbx_description
1 polymer ?
#
loop_
_entity_poly.entity_id
_entity_poly.type
_entity_poly.pdbx_seq_one_letter_code
_entity_poly.pdbx_strand_id
1 'polypeptide(L)'
;MSGGNGLVFPLKDNQLLAAAPEDNVWLSASAGTGKTQVLSARVLRLLLREDVTPGQILCLTFTKAGAAEMANRINAVLARWVRLPSTVLAKELGYLGADIDPATQERARSLFASVLDCPGGGLRIDTIHAFAQFLIGNFPEEAGLAPGTRVLDDRSRELLSREVLSDMVEEAERTHDVRVLDGIREFTMRKDPAALHKWLMRAAESHELWEGPAGWQSPMAARVRQTLGIPADADEAWAAETLHPHIFPDGELQAILAALRQWGTTSAEKVIARIERWLRLEHHERPDARDCLIGGVVNAKLLPNGNLRHAAKFEPDFVALQETVGESLGKFEERRALFACAEIVTSALEIGRAFAVRWEARKAREGLLDFSDLIRKAAMLLGQSEAADWIRYKLDRHFDHILIDEAQDTNRSQWDIVEALIDDFFAGEGARGDKLRTIFTVGDYKQAIFGFQGTSPENFARAKHRISARIFAARDGIRASRINRREPGWQDLDLGQSFRTANIVLGFVNRLIAMLGFAEFGLDKEPAKHVGTERPGLITLWPPVVPEKATGEDEEDSEDSSDGESAGWLAKHDTLLAGQIADQVHRWVSLAEPFVLE
;
A
#
# COMPACT_ATOMS: atom_id res chain seq x y z
N MET A 1 0.24 -4.53 -27.88
CA MET A 1 0.85 -3.92 -29.09
C MET A 1 2.32 -3.68 -28.76
N SER A 2 3.20 -4.50 -29.29
CA SER A 2 4.65 -4.36 -29.10
C SER A 2 5.14 -3.14 -29.89
N GLY A 3 5.44 -2.04 -29.17
CA GLY A 3 5.98 -0.81 -29.76
C GLY A 3 7.46 -0.89 -30.15
N GLY A 4 7.92 -2.02 -30.70
CA GLY A 4 9.33 -2.28 -31.00
C GLY A 4 9.90 -1.52 -32.23
N ASN A 5 9.09 -0.82 -33.01
CA ASN A 5 9.53 -0.28 -34.30
C ASN A 5 9.74 1.26 -34.34
N GLY A 6 9.75 1.93 -33.21
CA GLY A 6 9.97 3.39 -33.13
C GLY A 6 8.88 4.24 -33.83
N LEU A 7 7.68 3.70 -34.01
CA LEU A 7 6.57 4.40 -34.66
C LEU A 7 5.96 5.44 -33.72
N VAL A 8 5.73 6.65 -34.25
CA VAL A 8 5.00 7.73 -33.58
C VAL A 8 3.54 7.69 -33.98
N PHE A 9 2.65 7.66 -32.98
CA PHE A 9 1.21 7.72 -33.19
C PHE A 9 0.67 9.10 -32.83
N PRO A 10 -0.39 9.58 -33.51
CA PRO A 10 -0.98 10.88 -33.22
C PRO A 10 -1.51 10.94 -31.78
N LEU A 11 -1.18 12.03 -31.11
CA LEU A 11 -1.72 12.37 -29.79
C LEU A 11 -3.12 12.97 -29.97
N LYS A 12 -4.01 12.71 -29.02
CA LYS A 12 -5.39 13.20 -29.04
C LYS A 12 -5.68 14.04 -27.79
N ASP A 13 -6.45 15.08 -27.96
CA ASP A 13 -7.04 15.88 -26.88
C ASP A 13 -6.06 16.12 -25.69
N ASN A 14 -6.40 15.60 -24.52
CA ASN A 14 -5.59 15.74 -23.31
C ASN A 14 -4.18 15.12 -23.43
N GLN A 15 -3.97 14.15 -24.34
CA GLN A 15 -2.63 13.61 -24.58
C GLN A 15 -1.71 14.69 -25.21
N LEU A 16 -2.25 15.50 -26.11
CA LEU A 16 -1.52 16.59 -26.77
C LEU A 16 -1.18 17.69 -25.76
N LEU A 17 -2.13 18.07 -24.91
CA LEU A 17 -1.93 19.04 -23.84
C LEU A 17 -0.90 18.53 -22.82
N ALA A 18 -1.01 17.28 -22.41
CA ALA A 18 -0.08 16.67 -21.45
C ALA A 18 1.35 16.56 -22.01
N ALA A 19 1.50 16.35 -23.31
CA ALA A 19 2.81 16.28 -23.96
C ALA A 19 3.43 17.67 -24.22
N ALA A 20 2.70 18.78 -24.02
CA ALA A 20 3.23 20.14 -24.21
C ALA A 20 4.34 20.43 -23.18
N PRO A 21 5.56 20.82 -23.64
CA PRO A 21 6.70 20.95 -22.75
C PRO A 21 6.68 22.19 -21.86
N GLU A 22 5.79 23.15 -22.12
CA GLU A 22 5.75 24.47 -21.48
C GLU A 22 5.09 24.48 -20.10
N ASP A 23 4.22 23.49 -19.81
CA ASP A 23 3.41 23.47 -18.60
C ASP A 23 3.85 22.39 -17.61
N ASN A 24 3.58 22.64 -16.33
CA ASN A 24 3.58 21.60 -15.30
C ASN A 24 2.33 20.77 -15.44
N VAL A 25 2.45 19.45 -15.44
CA VAL A 25 1.34 18.55 -15.72
C VAL A 25 1.21 17.51 -14.62
N TRP A 26 -0.02 17.36 -14.13
CA TRP A 26 -0.45 16.20 -13.35
C TRP A 26 -1.45 15.41 -14.17
N LEU A 27 -1.06 14.20 -14.58
CA LEU A 27 -1.83 13.37 -15.49
C LEU A 27 -2.37 12.14 -14.77
N SER A 28 -3.68 12.11 -14.56
CA SER A 28 -4.39 10.91 -14.10
C SER A 28 -4.73 10.05 -15.31
N ALA A 29 -4.19 8.84 -15.37
CA ALA A 29 -4.30 8.03 -16.57
C ALA A 29 -4.47 6.55 -16.26
N SER A 30 -5.64 6.00 -16.54
CA SER A 30 -5.96 4.59 -16.30
C SER A 30 -5.17 3.63 -17.20
N ALA A 31 -5.25 2.32 -16.91
CA ALA A 31 -4.55 1.30 -17.70
C ALA A 31 -4.95 1.35 -19.19
N GLY A 32 -3.94 1.32 -20.06
CA GLY A 32 -4.16 1.28 -21.50
C GLY A 32 -4.57 2.60 -22.15
N THR A 33 -4.52 3.74 -21.43
CA THR A 33 -4.87 5.07 -21.96
C THR A 33 -3.70 5.74 -22.70
N GLY A 34 -2.54 5.09 -22.77
CA GLY A 34 -1.38 5.60 -23.49
C GLY A 34 -0.41 6.41 -22.61
N LYS A 35 -0.36 6.20 -21.28
CA LYS A 35 0.59 6.83 -20.34
C LYS A 35 2.01 6.93 -20.91
N THR A 36 2.60 5.77 -21.24
CA THR A 36 3.97 5.69 -21.76
C THR A 36 4.14 6.42 -23.12
N GLN A 37 3.08 6.47 -23.94
CA GLN A 37 3.10 7.23 -25.20
C GLN A 37 3.19 8.73 -24.93
N VAL A 38 2.37 9.25 -24.03
CA VAL A 38 2.36 10.68 -23.67
C VAL A 38 3.68 11.08 -23.02
N LEU A 39 4.19 10.25 -22.09
CA LEU A 39 5.48 10.48 -21.44
C LEU A 39 6.63 10.54 -22.46
N SER A 40 6.71 9.53 -23.35
CA SER A 40 7.72 9.51 -24.40
C SER A 40 7.58 10.70 -25.36
N ALA A 41 6.36 11.07 -25.73
CA ALA A 41 6.08 12.23 -26.57
C ALA A 41 6.55 13.54 -25.91
N ARG A 42 6.32 13.69 -24.59
CA ARG A 42 6.80 14.86 -23.85
C ARG A 42 8.33 14.94 -23.84
N VAL A 43 9.02 13.83 -23.59
CA VAL A 43 10.50 13.80 -23.66
C VAL A 43 10.98 14.18 -25.05
N LEU A 44 10.38 13.64 -26.12
CA LEU A 44 10.74 13.97 -27.49
C LEU A 44 10.50 15.46 -27.80
N ARG A 45 9.37 16.03 -27.34
CA ARG A 45 9.10 17.47 -27.51
C ARG A 45 10.06 18.35 -26.72
N LEU A 46 10.48 17.95 -25.52
CA LEU A 46 11.53 18.64 -24.76
C LEU A 46 12.85 18.63 -25.51
N LEU A 47 13.27 17.48 -26.05
CA LEU A 47 14.51 17.37 -26.83
C LEU A 47 14.49 18.17 -28.14
N LEU A 48 13.30 18.39 -28.72
CA LEU A 48 13.14 19.22 -29.92
C LEU A 48 13.33 20.73 -29.65
N ARG A 49 13.28 21.17 -28.39
CA ARG A 49 13.55 22.58 -28.03
C ARG A 49 15.05 22.89 -28.16
N GLU A 50 15.38 24.08 -28.64
CA GLU A 50 16.78 24.52 -28.82
C GLU A 50 17.48 24.77 -27.47
N ASP A 51 16.72 25.18 -26.46
CA ASP A 51 17.21 25.55 -25.14
C ASP A 51 17.33 24.34 -24.18
N VAL A 52 16.99 23.11 -24.63
CA VAL A 52 17.02 21.88 -23.82
C VAL A 52 18.06 20.88 -24.32
N THR A 53 18.93 20.42 -23.42
CA THR A 53 19.89 19.36 -23.69
C THR A 53 19.42 18.04 -23.03
N PRO A 54 19.84 16.86 -23.54
CA PRO A 54 19.41 15.57 -22.97
C PRO A 54 19.69 15.43 -21.48
N GLY A 55 20.82 15.94 -20.99
CA GLY A 55 21.20 15.86 -19.58
C GLY A 55 20.32 16.69 -18.63
N GLN A 56 19.51 17.61 -19.16
CA GLN A 56 18.58 18.44 -18.35
C GLN A 56 17.25 17.74 -18.10
N ILE A 57 17.03 16.55 -18.65
CA ILE A 57 15.79 15.79 -18.51
C ILE A 57 16.05 14.60 -17.58
N LEU A 58 15.29 14.52 -16.49
CA LEU A 58 15.29 13.42 -15.54
C LEU A 58 13.93 12.72 -15.61
N CYS A 59 13.93 11.44 -15.98
CA CYS A 59 12.76 10.59 -15.92
C CYS A 59 12.91 9.61 -14.76
N LEU A 60 11.97 9.62 -13.84
CA LEU A 60 11.91 8.71 -12.69
C LEU A 60 10.73 7.75 -12.85
N THR A 61 10.97 6.47 -12.63
CA THR A 61 9.94 5.44 -12.68
C THR A 61 10.08 4.49 -11.49
N PHE A 62 9.03 3.71 -11.23
CA PHE A 62 9.03 2.76 -10.12
C PHE A 62 9.84 1.49 -10.43
N THR A 63 9.81 0.99 -11.67
CA THR A 63 10.42 -0.30 -12.03
C THR A 63 11.58 -0.17 -13.01
N LYS A 64 12.58 -1.05 -12.86
CA LYS A 64 13.69 -1.16 -13.83
C LYS A 64 13.19 -1.51 -15.23
N ALA A 65 12.16 -2.34 -15.33
CA ALA A 65 11.56 -2.71 -16.62
C ALA A 65 10.89 -1.50 -17.29
N GLY A 66 10.18 -0.66 -16.53
CA GLY A 66 9.58 0.58 -17.02
C GLY A 66 10.62 1.57 -17.53
N ALA A 67 11.72 1.74 -16.78
CA ALA A 67 12.84 2.59 -17.21
C ALA A 67 13.46 2.09 -18.54
N ALA A 68 13.72 0.80 -18.63
CA ALA A 68 14.29 0.20 -19.85
C ALA A 68 13.33 0.28 -21.05
N GLU A 69 12.02 0.04 -20.83
CA GLU A 69 11.01 0.17 -21.89
C GLU A 69 10.94 1.60 -22.43
N MET A 70 10.91 2.58 -21.51
CA MET A 70 10.87 4.00 -21.89
C MET A 70 12.13 4.41 -22.67
N ALA A 71 13.31 4.05 -22.19
CA ALA A 71 14.59 4.32 -22.85
C ALA A 71 14.64 3.70 -24.25
N ASN A 72 14.27 2.42 -24.37
CA ASN A 72 14.24 1.70 -25.64
C ASN A 72 13.27 2.36 -26.62
N ARG A 73 12.10 2.77 -26.16
CA ARG A 73 11.08 3.42 -26.99
C ARG A 73 11.55 4.76 -27.53
N ILE A 74 12.12 5.61 -26.67
CA ILE A 74 12.65 6.93 -27.08
C ILE A 74 13.80 6.73 -28.07
N ASN A 75 14.78 5.88 -27.75
CA ASN A 75 15.92 5.60 -28.62
C ASN A 75 15.48 5.03 -29.98
N ALA A 76 14.49 4.14 -30.02
CA ALA A 76 13.97 3.60 -31.28
C ALA A 76 13.34 4.70 -32.17
N VAL A 77 12.61 5.65 -31.58
CA VAL A 77 12.06 6.81 -32.31
C VAL A 77 13.19 7.68 -32.85
N LEU A 78 14.15 8.06 -32.00
CA LEU A 78 15.28 8.90 -32.38
C LEU A 78 16.12 8.28 -33.48
N ALA A 79 16.47 7.00 -33.37
CA ALA A 79 17.23 6.25 -34.38
C ALA A 79 16.49 6.19 -35.73
N ARG A 80 15.17 6.08 -35.68
CA ARG A 80 14.32 6.05 -36.87
C ARG A 80 14.26 7.43 -37.54
N TRP A 81 14.14 8.52 -36.79
CA TRP A 81 14.08 9.87 -37.31
C TRP A 81 15.30 10.26 -38.14
N VAL A 82 16.49 9.72 -37.82
CA VAL A 82 17.72 9.94 -38.60
C VAL A 82 17.55 9.60 -40.08
N ARG A 83 16.74 8.55 -40.38
CA ARG A 83 16.65 7.98 -41.74
C ARG A 83 15.33 8.28 -42.46
N LEU A 84 14.37 8.94 -41.80
CA LEU A 84 13.07 9.19 -42.40
C LEU A 84 13.14 10.23 -43.52
N PRO A 85 12.39 10.06 -44.63
CA PRO A 85 12.12 11.12 -45.60
C PRO A 85 11.48 12.35 -44.91
N SER A 86 11.80 13.54 -45.35
CA SER A 86 11.34 14.79 -44.72
C SER A 86 9.83 14.90 -44.60
N THR A 87 9.08 14.40 -45.58
CA THR A 87 7.62 14.41 -45.57
C THR A 87 7.03 13.49 -44.48
N VAL A 88 7.67 12.34 -44.25
CA VAL A 88 7.26 11.40 -43.20
C VAL A 88 7.66 11.89 -41.83
N LEU A 89 8.86 12.47 -41.71
CA LEU A 89 9.34 13.09 -40.46
C LEU A 89 8.44 14.25 -40.04
N ALA A 90 8.09 15.16 -40.97
CA ALA A 90 7.17 16.27 -40.72
C ALA A 90 5.81 15.78 -40.22
N LYS A 91 5.30 14.69 -40.79
CA LYS A 91 4.05 14.05 -40.34
C LYS A 91 4.16 13.53 -38.89
N GLU A 92 5.27 12.86 -38.54
CA GLU A 92 5.48 12.35 -37.17
C GLU A 92 5.69 13.46 -36.14
N LEU A 93 6.40 14.53 -36.51
CA LEU A 93 6.52 15.72 -35.66
C LEU A 93 5.14 16.35 -35.42
N GLY A 94 4.32 16.48 -36.47
CA GLY A 94 2.93 16.92 -36.34
C GLY A 94 2.06 16.03 -35.45
N TYR A 95 2.29 14.72 -35.44
CA TYR A 95 1.60 13.80 -34.54
C TYR A 95 1.94 14.04 -33.05
N LEU A 96 3.13 14.54 -32.76
CA LEU A 96 3.53 14.95 -31.44
C LEU A 96 3.04 16.36 -31.07
N GLY A 97 2.51 17.12 -32.01
CA GLY A 97 2.22 18.56 -31.84
C GLY A 97 3.45 19.43 -31.77
N ALA A 98 4.56 19.02 -32.41
CA ALA A 98 5.75 19.80 -32.59
C ALA A 98 5.71 20.56 -33.92
N ASP A 99 6.57 21.58 -34.04
CA ASP A 99 6.74 22.31 -35.28
C ASP A 99 7.31 21.41 -36.40
N ILE A 100 6.91 21.65 -37.64
CA ILE A 100 7.26 20.81 -38.78
C ILE A 100 8.23 21.51 -39.77
N ASP A 101 8.76 22.66 -39.37
CA ASP A 101 9.70 23.47 -40.16
C ASP A 101 11.03 22.72 -40.39
N PRO A 102 11.83 23.16 -41.37
CA PRO A 102 13.11 22.52 -41.70
C PRO A 102 14.12 22.49 -40.54
N ALA A 103 14.15 23.51 -39.68
CA ALA A 103 15.08 23.58 -38.55
C ALA A 103 14.72 22.51 -37.49
N THR A 104 13.45 22.38 -37.16
CA THR A 104 12.95 21.29 -36.25
C THR A 104 13.22 19.89 -36.81
N GLN A 105 13.09 19.70 -38.14
CA GLN A 105 13.43 18.43 -38.77
C GLN A 105 14.92 18.11 -38.73
N GLU A 106 15.78 19.10 -38.94
CA GLU A 106 17.24 18.97 -38.85
C GLU A 106 17.65 18.63 -37.41
N ARG A 107 17.07 19.34 -36.44
CA ARG A 107 17.27 19.04 -35.02
C ARG A 107 16.81 17.61 -34.70
N ALA A 108 15.63 17.20 -35.13
CA ALA A 108 15.13 15.84 -34.90
C ALA A 108 16.11 14.76 -35.40
N ARG A 109 16.78 14.99 -36.55
CA ARG A 109 17.78 14.08 -37.09
C ARG A 109 19.07 14.03 -36.27
N SER A 110 19.46 15.13 -35.64
CA SER A 110 20.68 15.24 -34.84
C SER A 110 20.50 14.69 -33.42
N LEU A 111 19.26 14.56 -32.91
CA LEU A 111 18.98 14.19 -31.53
C LEU A 111 19.53 12.83 -31.12
N PHE A 112 19.52 11.85 -32.03
CA PHE A 112 20.06 10.50 -31.71
C PHE A 112 21.53 10.56 -31.30
N ALA A 113 22.35 11.29 -32.10
CA ALA A 113 23.75 11.53 -31.78
C ALA A 113 23.89 12.36 -30.50
N SER A 114 23.11 13.44 -30.38
CA SER A 114 23.15 14.32 -29.20
C SER A 114 22.82 13.59 -27.88
N VAL A 115 21.94 12.60 -27.91
CA VAL A 115 21.63 11.79 -26.75
C VAL A 115 22.77 10.82 -26.42
N LEU A 116 23.40 10.21 -27.43
CA LEU A 116 24.51 9.26 -27.23
C LEU A 116 25.79 9.97 -26.75
N ASP A 117 26.07 11.14 -27.30
CA ASP A 117 27.30 11.90 -27.04
C ASP A 117 27.18 12.82 -25.81
N CYS A 118 26.04 12.84 -25.14
CA CYS A 118 25.81 13.71 -23.99
C CYS A 118 26.69 13.29 -22.80
N PRO A 119 27.49 14.20 -22.22
CA PRO A 119 28.27 13.92 -21.03
C PRO A 119 27.38 13.42 -19.86
N GLY A 120 27.82 12.39 -19.18
CA GLY A 120 27.08 11.79 -18.06
C GLY A 120 26.08 10.70 -18.46
N GLY A 121 26.13 10.20 -19.73
CA GLY A 121 25.34 9.05 -20.17
C GLY A 121 24.02 9.39 -20.88
N GLY A 122 23.84 10.65 -21.29
CA GLY A 122 22.70 11.04 -22.11
C GLY A 122 21.43 11.32 -21.32
N LEU A 123 20.31 10.92 -21.89
CA LEU A 123 18.99 11.06 -21.27
C LEU A 123 18.89 10.17 -20.02
N ARG A 124 18.61 10.77 -18.88
CA ARG A 124 18.56 10.05 -17.61
C ARG A 124 17.18 9.49 -17.35
N ILE A 125 17.06 8.17 -17.47
CA ILE A 125 15.83 7.43 -17.20
C ILE A 125 16.15 6.36 -16.17
N ASP A 126 15.82 6.62 -14.92
CA ASP A 126 16.22 5.82 -13.77
C ASP A 126 15.00 5.39 -12.94
N THR A 127 15.17 4.35 -12.14
CA THR A 127 14.26 4.15 -11.00
C THR A 127 14.61 5.15 -9.90
N ILE A 128 13.63 5.48 -9.04
CA ILE A 128 13.89 6.37 -7.89
C ILE A 128 15.04 5.83 -7.02
N HIS A 129 15.14 4.50 -6.86
CA HIS A 129 16.24 3.86 -6.14
C HIS A 129 17.60 4.02 -6.83
N ALA A 130 17.66 3.86 -8.15
CA ALA A 130 18.90 4.06 -8.90
C ALA A 130 19.34 5.53 -8.84
N PHE A 131 18.39 6.45 -8.89
CA PHE A 131 18.66 7.86 -8.70
C PHE A 131 19.15 8.19 -7.28
N ALA A 132 18.52 7.64 -6.25
CA ALA A 132 18.96 7.77 -4.86
C ALA A 132 20.39 7.23 -4.69
N GLN A 133 20.69 6.07 -5.25
CA GLN A 133 22.05 5.51 -5.24
C GLN A 133 23.06 6.42 -5.95
N PHE A 134 22.68 7.02 -7.06
CA PHE A 134 23.51 8.01 -7.75
C PHE A 134 23.78 9.23 -6.85
N LEU A 135 22.75 9.75 -6.18
CA LEU A 135 22.89 10.91 -5.28
C LEU A 135 23.90 10.63 -4.17
N ILE A 136 23.67 9.56 -3.39
CA ILE A 136 24.54 9.23 -2.27
C ILE A 136 25.94 8.80 -2.72
N GLY A 137 26.07 8.24 -3.92
CA GLY A 137 27.37 7.91 -4.52
C GLY A 137 28.19 9.13 -4.95
N ASN A 138 27.53 10.25 -5.30
CA ASN A 138 28.20 11.52 -5.61
C ASN A 138 28.53 12.36 -4.36
N PHE A 139 27.82 12.13 -3.25
CA PHE A 139 27.95 12.87 -2.00
C PHE A 139 28.03 11.91 -0.79
N PRO A 140 29.01 10.97 -0.80
CA PRO A 140 29.08 9.92 0.22
C PRO A 140 29.35 10.46 1.62
N GLU A 141 30.20 11.46 1.77
CA GLU A 141 30.53 12.05 3.07
C GLU A 141 29.32 12.78 3.65
N GLU A 142 28.64 13.59 2.85
CA GLU A 142 27.43 14.31 3.25
C GLU A 142 26.26 13.38 3.53
N ALA A 143 26.20 12.21 2.89
CA ALA A 143 25.26 11.15 3.19
C ALA A 143 25.64 10.32 4.44
N GLY A 144 26.75 10.66 5.09
CA GLY A 144 27.25 9.94 6.26
C GLY A 144 27.65 8.49 5.96
N LEU A 145 28.26 8.26 4.78
CA LEU A 145 28.73 6.93 4.38
C LEU A 145 30.21 6.74 4.68
N ALA A 146 30.54 5.63 5.31
CA ALA A 146 31.92 5.20 5.46
C ALA A 146 32.50 4.72 4.12
N PRO A 147 33.83 4.89 3.88
CA PRO A 147 34.47 4.27 2.73
C PRO A 147 34.25 2.76 2.68
N GLY A 148 33.90 2.25 1.51
CA GLY A 148 33.62 0.82 1.33
C GLY A 148 32.18 0.40 1.60
N THR A 149 31.28 1.33 1.89
CA THR A 149 29.84 1.05 2.05
C THR A 149 29.27 0.38 0.79
N ARG A 150 28.51 -0.70 0.96
CA ARG A 150 27.92 -1.51 -0.11
C ARG A 150 26.42 -1.60 0.02
N VAL A 151 25.74 -1.71 -1.11
CA VAL A 151 24.30 -1.99 -1.16
C VAL A 151 24.08 -3.50 -1.15
N LEU A 152 23.21 -3.98 -0.26
CA LEU A 152 22.81 -5.38 -0.18
C LEU A 152 21.95 -5.76 -1.39
N ASP A 153 22.29 -6.89 -2.02
CA ASP A 153 21.36 -7.58 -2.92
C ASP A 153 20.33 -8.39 -2.11
N ASP A 154 19.27 -8.86 -2.78
CA ASP A 154 18.17 -9.58 -2.12
C ASP A 154 18.66 -10.83 -1.37
N ARG A 155 19.61 -11.56 -1.94
CA ARG A 155 20.15 -12.78 -1.32
C ARG A 155 20.98 -12.46 -0.08
N SER A 156 21.88 -11.50 -0.17
CA SER A 156 22.72 -11.07 0.96
C SER A 156 21.86 -10.48 2.08
N ARG A 157 20.82 -9.74 1.74
CA ARG A 157 19.84 -9.21 2.67
C ARG A 157 19.11 -10.32 3.42
N GLU A 158 18.63 -11.35 2.72
CA GLU A 158 17.96 -12.50 3.32
C GLU A 158 18.89 -13.29 4.27
N LEU A 159 20.13 -13.54 3.87
CA LEU A 159 21.11 -14.22 4.72
C LEU A 159 21.41 -13.40 5.99
N LEU A 160 21.73 -12.12 5.84
CA LEU A 160 22.02 -11.23 6.96
C LEU A 160 20.85 -11.14 7.93
N SER A 161 19.62 -11.10 7.43
CA SER A 161 18.44 -11.01 8.28
C SER A 161 18.24 -12.25 9.16
N ARG A 162 18.57 -13.43 8.63
CA ARG A 162 18.54 -14.68 9.41
C ARG A 162 19.64 -14.73 10.46
N GLU A 163 20.84 -14.23 10.13
CA GLU A 163 21.94 -14.09 11.10
C GLU A 163 21.54 -13.15 12.24
N VAL A 164 20.98 -11.97 11.92
CA VAL A 164 20.52 -11.01 12.93
C VAL A 164 19.42 -11.59 13.83
N LEU A 165 18.51 -12.38 13.27
CA LEU A 165 17.48 -13.06 14.06
C LEU A 165 18.11 -14.13 14.99
N SER A 166 19.05 -14.92 14.48
CA SER A 166 19.78 -15.90 15.29
C SER A 166 20.55 -15.24 16.44
N ASP A 167 21.31 -14.18 16.13
CA ASP A 167 22.04 -13.40 17.14
C ASP A 167 21.10 -12.79 18.20
N MET A 168 19.89 -12.33 17.78
CA MET A 168 18.90 -11.78 18.69
C MET A 168 18.35 -12.83 19.66
N VAL A 169 18.07 -14.03 19.18
CA VAL A 169 17.59 -15.15 20.01
C VAL A 169 18.68 -15.60 21.00
N GLU A 170 19.92 -15.80 20.50
CA GLU A 170 21.06 -16.21 21.34
C GLU A 170 21.36 -15.17 22.43
N GLU A 171 21.32 -13.88 22.09
CA GLU A 171 21.49 -12.81 23.05
C GLU A 171 20.37 -12.80 24.09
N ALA A 172 19.10 -12.95 23.67
CA ALA A 172 17.95 -12.99 24.56
C ALA A 172 18.02 -14.18 25.54
N GLU A 173 18.45 -15.36 25.08
CA GLU A 173 18.69 -16.51 25.94
C GLU A 173 19.80 -16.23 26.96
N ARG A 174 20.94 -15.68 26.53
CA ARG A 174 22.08 -15.35 27.39
C ARG A 174 21.76 -14.28 28.44
N THR A 175 20.94 -13.29 28.07
CA THR A 175 20.55 -12.17 28.96
C THR A 175 19.25 -12.44 29.73
N HIS A 176 18.58 -13.54 29.47
CA HIS A 176 17.28 -13.89 30.03
C HIS A 176 16.20 -12.81 29.72
N ASP A 177 16.24 -12.28 28.49
CA ASP A 177 15.21 -11.33 28.03
C ASP A 177 13.92 -12.08 27.67
N VAL A 178 13.12 -12.32 28.73
CA VAL A 178 11.86 -13.07 28.64
C VAL A 178 10.89 -12.44 27.63
N ARG A 179 10.89 -11.11 27.51
CA ARG A 179 9.98 -10.41 26.57
C ARG A 179 10.24 -10.81 25.13
N VAL A 180 11.49 -10.87 24.71
CA VAL A 180 11.86 -11.28 23.35
C VAL A 180 11.56 -12.75 23.14
N LEU A 181 11.92 -13.61 24.09
CA LEU A 181 11.72 -15.06 23.97
C LEU A 181 10.24 -15.44 23.95
N ASP A 182 9.44 -14.88 24.87
CA ASP A 182 8.01 -15.15 24.93
C ASP A 182 7.29 -14.55 23.71
N GLY A 183 7.70 -13.35 23.26
CA GLY A 183 7.16 -12.75 22.06
C GLY A 183 7.37 -13.59 20.80
N ILE A 184 8.57 -14.14 20.61
CA ILE A 184 8.87 -15.06 19.51
C ILE A 184 8.04 -16.35 19.64
N ARG A 185 7.98 -16.94 20.84
CA ARG A 185 7.18 -18.14 21.13
C ARG A 185 5.71 -17.90 20.80
N GLU A 186 5.14 -16.83 21.33
CA GLU A 186 3.74 -16.49 21.12
C GLU A 186 3.40 -16.28 19.64
N PHE A 187 4.29 -15.61 18.90
CA PHE A 187 4.12 -15.41 17.47
C PHE A 187 4.17 -16.75 16.72
N THR A 188 5.15 -17.59 17.02
CA THR A 188 5.35 -18.89 16.33
C THR A 188 4.32 -19.94 16.68
N MET A 189 3.66 -19.84 17.83
CA MET A 189 2.51 -20.69 18.15
C MET A 189 1.26 -20.37 17.30
N ARG A 190 1.16 -19.16 16.78
CA ARG A 190 0.01 -18.70 15.97
C ARG A 190 0.29 -18.66 14.47
N LYS A 191 1.55 -18.53 14.09
CA LYS A 191 2.01 -18.38 12.70
C LYS A 191 3.29 -19.17 12.50
N ASP A 192 3.57 -19.51 11.25
CA ASP A 192 4.80 -20.22 10.90
C ASP A 192 6.07 -19.31 11.03
N PRO A 193 7.27 -19.91 11.09
CA PRO A 193 8.52 -19.16 11.21
C PRO A 193 8.80 -18.21 10.04
N ALA A 194 8.31 -18.51 8.83
CA ALA A 194 8.47 -17.63 7.69
C ALA A 194 7.63 -16.36 7.85
N ALA A 195 6.44 -16.46 8.45
CA ALA A 195 5.62 -15.31 8.79
C ALA A 195 6.29 -14.42 9.87
N LEU A 196 6.95 -15.03 10.86
CA LEU A 196 7.75 -14.28 11.84
C LEU A 196 8.86 -13.50 11.15
N HIS A 197 9.67 -14.16 10.33
CA HIS A 197 10.75 -13.50 9.59
C HIS A 197 10.24 -12.36 8.72
N LYS A 198 9.16 -12.57 7.98
CA LYS A 198 8.50 -11.53 7.18
C LYS A 198 8.03 -10.35 8.03
N TRP A 199 7.46 -10.60 9.22
CA TRP A 199 7.06 -9.55 10.15
C TRP A 199 8.25 -8.74 10.64
N LEU A 200 9.34 -9.39 11.06
CA LEU A 200 10.55 -8.74 11.56
C LEU A 200 11.21 -7.87 10.50
N MET A 201 11.29 -8.35 9.25
CA MET A 201 11.81 -7.56 8.14
C MET A 201 10.93 -6.35 7.83
N ARG A 202 9.60 -6.51 7.88
CA ARG A 202 8.67 -5.38 7.74
C ARG A 202 8.83 -4.36 8.86
N ALA A 203 9.05 -4.81 10.09
CA ALA A 203 9.35 -3.94 11.22
C ALA A 203 10.66 -3.17 11.01
N ALA A 204 11.71 -3.83 10.51
CA ALA A 204 12.98 -3.18 10.19
C ALA A 204 12.87 -2.13 9.08
N GLU A 205 12.03 -2.36 8.06
CA GLU A 205 11.75 -1.40 6.99
C GLU A 205 10.92 -0.20 7.45
N SER A 206 10.18 -0.34 8.55
CA SER A 206 9.31 0.71 9.11
C SER A 206 10.07 1.61 10.11
N HIS A 207 11.25 2.04 9.73
CA HIS A 207 12.17 2.82 10.56
C HIS A 207 11.52 4.06 11.23
N GLU A 208 10.63 4.74 10.50
CA GLU A 208 9.88 5.90 10.99
C GLU A 208 9.01 5.60 12.24
N LEU A 209 8.60 4.34 12.42
CA LEU A 209 7.82 3.93 13.60
C LEU A 209 8.66 3.90 14.88
N TRP A 210 9.96 3.71 14.78
CA TRP A 210 10.84 3.48 15.91
C TRP A 210 11.61 4.72 16.34
N GLU A 211 11.77 5.68 15.44
CA GLU A 211 12.58 6.87 15.65
C GLU A 211 11.76 8.15 15.87
N GLY A 212 12.44 9.18 16.33
CA GLY A 212 11.87 10.50 16.59
C GLY A 212 11.06 10.61 17.89
N PRO A 213 10.57 11.82 18.20
CA PRO A 213 9.87 12.09 19.46
C PRO A 213 8.54 11.33 19.61
N ALA A 214 7.93 10.95 18.50
CA ALA A 214 6.68 10.16 18.45
C ALA A 214 6.93 8.66 18.23
N GLY A 215 8.20 8.22 18.18
CA GLY A 215 8.56 6.82 17.95
C GLY A 215 8.00 5.89 19.03
N TRP A 216 7.77 4.63 18.64
CA TRP A 216 7.35 3.59 19.57
C TRP A 216 8.54 3.08 20.37
N GLN A 217 8.51 3.32 21.69
CA GLN A 217 9.56 2.94 22.63
C GLN A 217 9.02 1.90 23.61
N SER A 218 9.87 0.96 24.01
CA SER A 218 9.53 0.01 25.08
C SER A 218 9.47 0.70 26.46
N PRO A 219 8.52 0.34 27.33
CA PRO A 219 7.45 -0.64 27.12
C PRO A 219 6.27 -0.06 26.32
N MET A 220 5.71 -0.85 25.40
CA MET A 220 4.68 -0.37 24.45
C MET A 220 3.24 -0.61 24.89
N ALA A 221 3.02 -1.45 25.93
CA ALA A 221 1.69 -1.90 26.35
C ALA A 221 0.68 -0.76 26.56
N ALA A 222 1.07 0.26 27.33
CA ALA A 222 0.18 1.39 27.61
C ALA A 222 -0.27 2.13 26.35
N ARG A 223 0.65 2.35 25.41
CA ARG A 223 0.35 3.02 24.14
C ARG A 223 -0.51 2.18 23.22
N VAL A 224 -0.25 0.85 23.15
CA VAL A 224 -1.09 -0.07 22.37
C VAL A 224 -2.50 -0.08 22.91
N ARG A 225 -2.67 -0.21 24.25
CA ARG A 225 -3.98 -0.18 24.91
C ARG A 225 -4.74 1.10 24.59
N GLN A 226 -4.11 2.27 24.76
CA GLN A 226 -4.71 3.56 24.42
C GLN A 226 -5.13 3.66 22.95
N THR A 227 -4.31 3.14 22.02
CA THR A 227 -4.63 3.15 20.59
C THR A 227 -5.86 2.28 20.28
N LEU A 228 -6.07 1.21 21.04
CA LEU A 228 -7.22 0.32 20.93
C LEU A 228 -8.43 0.76 21.79
N GLY A 229 -8.36 1.92 22.44
CA GLY A 229 -9.44 2.43 23.29
C GLY A 229 -9.54 1.72 24.65
N ILE A 230 -8.48 1.05 25.09
CA ILE A 230 -8.36 0.41 26.41
C ILE A 230 -7.63 1.37 27.35
N PRO A 231 -8.01 1.46 28.66
CA PRO A 231 -7.24 2.20 29.64
C PRO A 231 -5.76 1.78 29.65
N ALA A 232 -4.85 2.74 29.78
CA ALA A 232 -3.41 2.48 29.68
C ALA A 232 -2.90 1.54 30.78
N ASP A 233 -3.52 1.59 31.93
CA ASP A 233 -3.24 0.81 33.14
C ASP A 233 -4.11 -0.45 33.30
N ALA A 234 -4.95 -0.75 32.29
CA ALA A 234 -5.77 -1.95 32.30
C ALA A 234 -4.93 -3.21 32.45
N ASP A 235 -5.42 -4.15 33.23
CA ASP A 235 -4.90 -5.48 33.41
C ASP A 235 -5.94 -6.54 33.00
N GLU A 236 -5.69 -7.82 33.26
CA GLU A 236 -6.61 -8.91 32.96
C GLU A 236 -7.97 -8.74 33.64
N ALA A 237 -8.02 -8.04 34.80
CA ALA A 237 -9.26 -7.80 35.53
C ALA A 237 -10.16 -6.78 34.84
N TRP A 238 -9.64 -5.94 33.92
CA TRP A 238 -10.42 -4.92 33.21
C TRP A 238 -11.66 -5.48 32.48
N ALA A 239 -11.56 -6.64 31.86
CA ALA A 239 -12.71 -7.26 31.24
C ALA A 239 -13.71 -7.77 32.30
N ALA A 240 -13.21 -8.29 33.43
CA ALA A 240 -14.02 -8.82 34.52
C ALA A 240 -14.87 -7.75 35.22
N GLU A 241 -14.48 -6.47 35.15
CA GLU A 241 -15.29 -5.36 35.68
C GLU A 241 -16.74 -5.35 35.14
N THR A 242 -16.93 -5.79 33.87
CA THR A 242 -18.28 -5.87 33.28
C THR A 242 -19.17 -6.92 33.94
N LEU A 243 -18.57 -7.89 34.64
CA LEU A 243 -19.26 -8.94 35.38
C LEU A 243 -19.52 -8.59 36.85
N HIS A 244 -19.14 -7.36 37.27
CA HIS A 244 -19.40 -6.90 38.63
C HIS A 244 -20.91 -6.84 38.89
N PRO A 245 -21.40 -7.30 40.08
CA PRO A 245 -22.84 -7.37 40.40
C PRO A 245 -23.63 -6.09 40.23
N HIS A 246 -22.95 -4.90 40.26
CA HIS A 246 -23.60 -3.62 40.03
C HIS A 246 -23.71 -3.24 38.53
N ILE A 247 -23.06 -3.99 37.64
CA ILE A 247 -23.02 -3.74 36.19
C ILE A 247 -23.72 -4.87 35.45
N PHE A 248 -23.45 -6.11 35.88
CA PHE A 248 -24.05 -7.30 35.29
C PHE A 248 -25.51 -7.42 35.72
N PRO A 249 -26.43 -7.92 34.85
CA PRO A 249 -27.87 -7.98 35.11
C PRO A 249 -28.23 -9.15 36.06
N ASP A 250 -27.74 -9.10 37.29
CA ASP A 250 -28.03 -10.11 38.30
C ASP A 250 -29.51 -10.09 38.71
N GLY A 251 -30.18 -8.94 38.60
CA GLY A 251 -31.62 -8.78 38.83
C GLY A 251 -32.46 -9.57 37.80
N GLU A 252 -32.06 -9.50 36.54
CA GLU A 252 -32.66 -10.21 35.41
C GLU A 252 -32.46 -11.73 35.58
N LEU A 253 -31.27 -12.16 36.05
CA LEU A 253 -31.02 -13.56 36.39
C LEU A 253 -31.92 -14.04 37.53
N GLN A 254 -32.23 -13.21 38.53
CA GLN A 254 -33.17 -13.55 39.61
C GLN A 254 -34.60 -13.67 39.09
N ALA A 255 -35.02 -12.83 38.13
CA ALA A 255 -36.34 -12.95 37.51
C ALA A 255 -36.43 -14.23 36.66
N ILE A 256 -35.40 -14.56 35.87
CA ILE A 256 -35.29 -15.84 35.14
C ILE A 256 -35.37 -17.02 36.12
N LEU A 257 -34.65 -16.95 37.23
CA LEU A 257 -34.63 -17.98 38.26
C LEU A 257 -36.04 -18.22 38.86
N ALA A 258 -36.78 -17.12 39.13
CA ALA A 258 -38.13 -17.19 39.65
C ALA A 258 -39.10 -17.89 38.67
N ALA A 259 -39.02 -17.56 37.40
CA ALA A 259 -39.81 -18.18 36.33
C ALA A 259 -39.49 -19.67 36.16
N LEU A 260 -38.20 -20.02 36.19
CA LEU A 260 -37.75 -21.41 36.07
C LEU A 260 -38.22 -22.29 37.27
N ARG A 261 -38.23 -21.72 38.48
CA ARG A 261 -38.76 -22.41 39.69
C ARG A 261 -40.26 -22.66 39.55
N GLN A 262 -41.02 -21.75 38.97
CA GLN A 262 -42.46 -21.96 38.72
C GLN A 262 -42.70 -22.97 37.59
N TRP A 263 -41.80 -23.05 36.60
CA TRP A 263 -41.89 -24.07 35.55
C TRP A 263 -41.62 -25.49 36.05
N GLY A 264 -40.75 -25.69 37.05
CA GLY A 264 -40.60 -26.91 37.86
C GLY A 264 -40.25 -28.17 37.12
N THR A 265 -39.52 -28.11 35.99
CA THR A 265 -39.09 -29.28 35.22
C THR A 265 -37.65 -29.67 35.58
N THR A 266 -37.25 -30.92 35.32
CA THR A 266 -35.87 -31.40 35.52
C THR A 266 -34.85 -30.57 34.70
N SER A 267 -35.25 -30.12 33.52
CA SER A 267 -34.42 -29.23 32.71
C SER A 267 -34.26 -27.84 33.36
N ALA A 268 -35.33 -27.31 33.97
CA ALA A 268 -35.25 -26.07 34.71
C ALA A 268 -34.36 -26.20 35.95
N GLU A 269 -34.43 -27.30 36.71
CA GLU A 269 -33.59 -27.53 37.89
C GLU A 269 -32.09 -27.47 37.60
N LYS A 270 -31.65 -28.01 36.45
CA LYS A 270 -30.23 -27.92 36.00
C LYS A 270 -29.81 -26.48 35.78
N VAL A 271 -30.65 -25.67 35.12
CA VAL A 271 -30.36 -24.26 34.86
C VAL A 271 -30.42 -23.41 36.13
N ILE A 272 -31.39 -23.72 37.03
CA ILE A 272 -31.50 -23.10 38.36
C ILE A 272 -30.18 -23.25 39.11
N ALA A 273 -29.67 -24.49 39.24
CA ALA A 273 -28.41 -24.75 39.95
C ALA A 273 -27.21 -23.95 39.37
N ARG A 274 -27.16 -23.77 38.04
CA ARG A 274 -26.12 -23.01 37.37
C ARG A 274 -26.25 -21.48 37.64
N ILE A 275 -27.46 -20.92 37.59
CA ILE A 275 -27.69 -19.53 37.92
C ILE A 275 -27.38 -19.25 39.39
N GLU A 276 -27.85 -20.14 40.31
CA GLU A 276 -27.53 -19.99 41.73
C GLU A 276 -26.04 -20.07 42.03
N ARG A 277 -25.30 -20.91 41.31
CA ARG A 277 -23.85 -20.95 41.41
C ARG A 277 -23.24 -19.60 40.96
N TRP A 278 -23.65 -19.05 39.79
CA TRP A 278 -23.20 -17.76 39.30
C TRP A 278 -23.44 -16.63 40.29
N LEU A 279 -24.62 -16.54 40.86
CA LEU A 279 -25.01 -15.45 41.78
C LEU A 279 -24.25 -15.48 43.12
N ARG A 280 -23.61 -16.64 43.48
CA ARG A 280 -22.77 -16.76 44.69
C ARG A 280 -21.31 -16.39 44.45
N LEU A 281 -20.87 -16.26 43.18
CA LEU A 281 -19.49 -15.99 42.84
C LEU A 281 -19.17 -14.50 43.00
N GLU A 282 -17.97 -14.24 43.52
CA GLU A 282 -17.39 -12.90 43.47
C GLU A 282 -17.06 -12.53 42.02
N HIS A 283 -17.04 -11.23 41.71
CA HIS A 283 -16.89 -10.77 40.33
C HIS A 283 -15.60 -11.25 39.64
N HIS A 284 -14.52 -11.47 40.39
CA HIS A 284 -13.25 -11.98 39.87
C HIS A 284 -13.25 -13.48 39.55
N GLU A 285 -14.23 -14.24 40.06
CA GLU A 285 -14.40 -15.68 39.78
C GLU A 285 -15.34 -15.94 38.60
N ARG A 286 -16.18 -14.92 38.22
CA ARG A 286 -17.19 -15.03 37.16
C ARG A 286 -16.61 -15.27 35.76
N PRO A 287 -15.42 -14.72 35.38
CA PRO A 287 -14.79 -15.00 34.07
C PRO A 287 -14.63 -16.49 33.77
N ASP A 288 -14.20 -17.27 34.76
CA ASP A 288 -13.97 -18.72 34.63
C ASP A 288 -15.27 -19.55 34.75
N ALA A 289 -16.31 -18.95 35.29
CA ALA A 289 -17.60 -19.60 35.53
C ALA A 289 -18.69 -19.23 34.49
N ARG A 290 -18.34 -18.54 33.41
CA ARG A 290 -19.31 -18.09 32.39
C ARG A 290 -20.15 -19.22 31.78
N ASP A 291 -19.59 -20.46 31.75
CA ASP A 291 -20.31 -21.66 31.33
C ASP A 291 -21.52 -21.98 32.22
N CYS A 292 -21.61 -21.34 33.38
CA CYS A 292 -22.84 -21.42 34.19
C CYS A 292 -24.02 -20.79 33.44
N LEU A 293 -23.81 -19.76 32.65
CA LEU A 293 -24.86 -19.06 31.91
C LEU A 293 -24.90 -19.46 30.43
N ILE A 294 -23.75 -19.75 29.82
CA ILE A 294 -23.66 -20.22 28.43
C ILE A 294 -24.08 -21.69 28.39
N GLY A 295 -25.00 -22.05 27.48
CA GLY A 295 -25.64 -23.39 27.43
C GLY A 295 -26.72 -23.59 28.48
N GLY A 296 -26.87 -22.63 29.43
CA GLY A 296 -27.97 -22.59 30.42
C GLY A 296 -28.98 -21.52 30.02
N VAL A 297 -28.71 -20.27 30.39
CA VAL A 297 -29.58 -19.10 30.13
C VAL A 297 -29.51 -18.68 28.66
N VAL A 298 -28.33 -18.63 28.10
CA VAL A 298 -28.06 -18.33 26.68
C VAL A 298 -27.39 -19.50 25.99
N ASN A 299 -27.44 -19.53 24.66
CA ASN A 299 -26.73 -20.53 23.85
C ASN A 299 -25.27 -20.12 23.61
N ALA A 300 -24.51 -20.94 22.89
CA ALA A 300 -23.10 -20.64 22.53
C ALA A 300 -22.88 -19.36 21.71
N LYS A 301 -23.92 -18.82 21.07
CA LYS A 301 -23.90 -17.55 20.35
C LYS A 301 -24.39 -16.38 21.20
N LEU A 302 -24.54 -16.58 22.49
CA LEU A 302 -25.06 -15.60 23.46
C LEU A 302 -26.49 -15.13 23.17
N LEU A 303 -27.25 -15.89 22.37
CA LEU A 303 -28.66 -15.66 22.11
C LEU A 303 -29.53 -16.41 23.11
N PRO A 304 -30.82 -16.02 23.31
CA PRO A 304 -31.76 -16.72 24.18
C PRO A 304 -31.76 -18.22 23.96
N ASN A 305 -31.71 -18.97 25.04
CA ASN A 305 -31.79 -20.44 24.95
C ASN A 305 -33.24 -20.88 24.69
N GLY A 306 -33.55 -21.23 23.45
CA GLY A 306 -34.88 -21.63 23.01
C GLY A 306 -35.44 -22.87 23.73
N ASN A 307 -34.61 -23.66 24.40
CA ASN A 307 -35.06 -24.80 25.22
C ASN A 307 -35.85 -24.35 26.48
N LEU A 308 -35.66 -23.08 26.88
CA LEU A 308 -36.36 -22.50 28.04
C LEU A 308 -37.64 -21.74 27.67
N ARG A 309 -38.04 -21.72 26.37
CA ARG A 309 -39.20 -20.95 25.86
C ARG A 309 -40.52 -21.14 26.63
N HIS A 310 -40.70 -22.29 27.27
CA HIS A 310 -41.93 -22.56 28.03
C HIS A 310 -41.96 -21.81 29.38
N ALA A 311 -40.83 -21.37 29.91
CA ALA A 311 -40.76 -20.56 31.11
C ALA A 311 -41.33 -19.14 30.88
N ALA A 312 -41.43 -18.67 29.63
CA ALA A 312 -42.10 -17.43 29.27
C ALA A 312 -43.60 -17.35 29.62
N LYS A 313 -44.20 -18.51 29.99
CA LYS A 313 -45.57 -18.52 30.54
C LYS A 313 -45.66 -17.90 31.94
N PHE A 314 -44.57 -17.88 32.67
CA PHE A 314 -44.47 -17.41 34.05
C PHE A 314 -43.81 -16.03 34.17
N GLU A 315 -43.12 -15.60 33.14
CA GLU A 315 -42.49 -14.25 33.01
C GLU A 315 -42.64 -13.74 31.58
N PRO A 316 -43.49 -12.75 31.31
CA PRO A 316 -43.75 -12.25 29.96
C PRO A 316 -42.49 -11.75 29.23
N ASP A 317 -41.56 -11.14 29.98
CA ASP A 317 -40.31 -10.58 29.44
C ASP A 317 -39.14 -11.58 29.43
N PHE A 318 -39.41 -12.88 29.65
CA PHE A 318 -38.40 -13.93 29.81
C PHE A 318 -37.34 -13.93 28.69
N VAL A 319 -37.74 -13.75 27.44
CA VAL A 319 -36.82 -13.70 26.30
C VAL A 319 -35.96 -12.46 26.35
N ALA A 320 -36.55 -11.29 26.66
CA ALA A 320 -35.83 -10.02 26.77
C ALA A 320 -34.81 -10.07 27.93
N LEU A 321 -35.15 -10.73 29.05
CA LEU A 321 -34.22 -10.93 30.16
C LEU A 321 -33.02 -11.80 29.75
N GLN A 322 -33.24 -12.85 28.94
CA GLN A 322 -32.16 -13.66 28.38
C GLN A 322 -31.29 -12.87 27.41
N GLU A 323 -31.89 -12.01 26.58
CA GLU A 323 -31.17 -11.11 25.68
C GLU A 323 -30.25 -10.15 26.44
N THR A 324 -30.75 -9.53 27.51
CA THR A 324 -29.96 -8.63 28.38
C THR A 324 -28.75 -9.34 28.99
N VAL A 325 -28.94 -10.57 29.46
CA VAL A 325 -27.83 -11.39 29.97
C VAL A 325 -26.83 -11.73 28.87
N GLY A 326 -27.33 -12.08 27.68
CA GLY A 326 -26.49 -12.39 26.52
C GLY A 326 -25.65 -11.19 26.06
N GLU A 327 -26.26 -10.01 25.97
CA GLU A 327 -25.56 -8.76 25.64
C GLU A 327 -24.47 -8.40 26.67
N SER A 328 -24.74 -8.63 27.95
CA SER A 328 -23.78 -8.35 29.02
C SER A 328 -22.59 -9.33 29.00
N LEU A 329 -22.83 -10.60 28.71
CA LEU A 329 -21.77 -11.57 28.45
C LEU A 329 -21.00 -11.20 27.16
N GLY A 330 -21.69 -10.73 26.14
CA GLY A 330 -21.07 -10.26 24.89
C GLY A 330 -20.09 -9.11 25.13
N LYS A 331 -20.44 -8.12 25.94
CA LYS A 331 -19.53 -7.04 26.34
C LYS A 331 -18.29 -7.52 27.08
N PHE A 332 -18.44 -8.53 27.92
CA PHE A 332 -17.29 -9.17 28.57
C PHE A 332 -16.37 -9.84 27.56
N GLU A 333 -16.92 -10.69 26.67
CA GLU A 333 -16.14 -11.40 25.66
C GLU A 333 -15.45 -10.43 24.69
N GLU A 334 -16.12 -9.34 24.31
CA GLU A 334 -15.54 -8.30 23.48
C GLU A 334 -14.34 -7.62 24.17
N ARG A 335 -14.50 -7.20 25.44
CA ARG A 335 -13.38 -6.60 26.20
C ARG A 335 -12.23 -7.58 26.39
N ARG A 336 -12.53 -8.85 26.69
CA ARG A 336 -11.53 -9.89 26.85
C ARG A 336 -10.74 -10.13 25.56
N ALA A 337 -11.44 -10.22 24.42
CA ALA A 337 -10.83 -10.40 23.11
C ALA A 337 -9.98 -9.18 22.72
N LEU A 338 -10.46 -7.97 23.03
CA LEU A 338 -9.75 -6.73 22.75
C LEU A 338 -8.47 -6.63 23.60
N PHE A 339 -8.52 -6.97 24.88
CA PHE A 339 -7.35 -7.00 25.76
C PHE A 339 -6.32 -8.04 25.28
N ALA A 340 -6.76 -9.26 24.97
CA ALA A 340 -5.89 -10.29 24.41
C ALA A 340 -5.25 -9.85 23.07
N CYS A 341 -5.99 -9.15 22.23
CA CYS A 341 -5.45 -8.56 21.00
C CYS A 341 -4.37 -7.52 21.33
N ALA A 342 -4.59 -6.66 22.33
CA ALA A 342 -3.61 -5.67 22.74
C ALA A 342 -2.29 -6.30 23.21
N GLU A 343 -2.35 -7.39 23.97
CA GLU A 343 -1.16 -8.12 24.42
C GLU A 343 -0.39 -8.74 23.24
N ILE A 344 -1.10 -9.37 22.29
CA ILE A 344 -0.48 -9.92 21.06
C ILE A 344 0.19 -8.84 20.24
N VAL A 345 -0.48 -7.70 20.04
CA VAL A 345 0.07 -6.57 19.26
C VAL A 345 1.27 -5.98 19.98
N THR A 346 1.21 -5.82 21.30
CA THR A 346 2.33 -5.35 22.12
C THR A 346 3.55 -6.25 21.95
N SER A 347 3.37 -7.54 22.13
CA SER A 347 4.41 -8.57 21.99
C SER A 347 5.05 -8.52 20.59
N ALA A 348 4.23 -8.47 19.54
CA ALA A 348 4.69 -8.38 18.16
C ALA A 348 5.48 -7.09 17.89
N LEU A 349 5.06 -5.94 18.42
CA LEU A 349 5.77 -4.67 18.26
C LEU A 349 7.10 -4.65 19.03
N GLU A 350 7.14 -5.22 20.23
CA GLU A 350 8.37 -5.30 21.04
C GLU A 350 9.45 -6.12 20.32
N ILE A 351 9.11 -7.32 19.82
CA ILE A 351 10.07 -8.13 19.05
C ILE A 351 10.43 -7.47 17.71
N GLY A 352 9.47 -6.83 17.05
CA GLY A 352 9.72 -6.10 15.81
C GLY A 352 10.74 -4.97 15.98
N ARG A 353 10.58 -4.15 17.04
CA ARG A 353 11.53 -3.11 17.38
C ARG A 353 12.90 -3.67 17.80
N ALA A 354 12.91 -4.71 18.61
CA ALA A 354 14.15 -5.35 19.04
C ALA A 354 14.99 -5.85 17.86
N PHE A 355 14.32 -6.40 16.85
CA PHE A 355 14.96 -6.80 15.61
C PHE A 355 15.40 -5.59 14.77
N ALA A 356 14.53 -4.59 14.57
CA ALA A 356 14.83 -3.40 13.77
C ALA A 356 16.08 -2.66 14.26
N VAL A 357 16.23 -2.49 15.57
CA VAL A 357 17.41 -1.85 16.16
C VAL A 357 18.69 -2.66 15.90
N ARG A 358 18.62 -4.00 16.02
CA ARG A 358 19.78 -4.86 15.74
C ARG A 358 20.13 -4.91 14.26
N TRP A 359 19.13 -4.89 13.41
CA TRP A 359 19.28 -4.82 11.96
C TRP A 359 20.05 -3.58 11.53
N GLU A 360 19.63 -2.39 12.00
CA GLU A 360 20.32 -1.13 11.73
C GLU A 360 21.75 -1.12 12.29
N ALA A 361 21.94 -1.59 13.53
CA ALA A 361 23.26 -1.67 14.15
C ALA A 361 24.21 -2.62 13.38
N ARG A 362 23.71 -3.75 12.86
CA ARG A 362 24.49 -4.70 12.07
C ARG A 362 24.90 -4.09 10.73
N LYS A 363 23.96 -3.47 10.01
CA LYS A 363 24.24 -2.76 8.74
C LYS A 363 25.28 -1.65 8.94
N ALA A 364 25.09 -0.82 9.97
CA ALA A 364 26.03 0.27 10.27
C ALA A 364 27.45 -0.24 10.56
N ARG A 365 27.59 -1.32 11.35
CA ARG A 365 28.88 -1.91 11.71
C ARG A 365 29.62 -2.48 10.50
N GLU A 366 28.89 -3.06 9.53
CA GLU A 366 29.47 -3.70 8.35
C GLU A 366 29.53 -2.79 7.12
N GLY A 367 29.08 -1.53 7.24
CA GLY A 367 29.02 -0.61 6.10
C GLY A 367 28.06 -1.07 5.01
N LEU A 368 26.87 -1.52 5.39
CA LEU A 368 25.87 -2.05 4.48
C LEU A 368 24.64 -1.12 4.41
N LEU A 369 24.04 -1.07 3.23
CA LEU A 369 22.79 -0.35 2.98
C LEU A 369 21.78 -1.29 2.33
N ASP A 370 20.54 -1.21 2.73
CA ASP A 370 19.43 -1.81 1.99
C ASP A 370 18.73 -0.77 1.09
N PHE A 371 17.72 -1.21 0.34
CA PHE A 371 16.99 -0.32 -0.57
C PHE A 371 16.25 0.82 0.15
N SER A 372 15.75 0.56 1.35
CA SER A 372 15.07 1.58 2.16
C SER A 372 16.06 2.65 2.65
N ASP A 373 17.28 2.24 2.99
CA ASP A 373 18.35 3.17 3.38
C ASP A 373 18.73 4.12 2.25
N LEU A 374 18.78 3.62 1.00
CA LEU A 374 19.10 4.47 -0.14
C LEU A 374 18.13 5.64 -0.26
N ILE A 375 16.82 5.34 -0.16
CA ILE A 375 15.77 6.37 -0.24
C ILE A 375 15.85 7.32 0.94
N ARG A 376 15.95 6.80 2.17
CA ARG A 376 16.01 7.58 3.40
C ARG A 376 17.23 8.52 3.41
N LYS A 377 18.42 7.99 3.11
CA LYS A 377 19.66 8.77 3.07
C LYS A 377 19.63 9.83 1.97
N ALA A 378 19.08 9.52 0.79
CA ALA A 378 18.92 10.51 -0.27
C ALA A 378 17.93 11.62 0.12
N ALA A 379 16.81 11.28 0.76
CA ALA A 379 15.86 12.28 1.26
C ALA A 379 16.48 13.17 2.35
N MET A 380 17.23 12.59 3.29
CA MET A 380 17.96 13.34 4.32
C MET A 380 19.04 14.25 3.72
N LEU A 381 19.79 13.73 2.76
CA LEU A 381 20.84 14.47 2.05
C LEU A 381 20.29 15.74 1.39
N LEU A 382 19.12 15.65 0.77
CA LEU A 382 18.49 16.76 0.06
C LEU A 382 17.69 17.71 0.97
N GLY A 383 17.20 17.23 2.12
CA GLY A 383 16.27 17.98 2.96
C GLY A 383 16.83 18.47 4.29
N GLN A 384 17.76 17.75 4.91
CA GLN A 384 18.14 17.94 6.31
C GLN A 384 19.64 18.05 6.56
N SER A 385 20.50 17.80 5.57
CA SER A 385 21.95 17.91 5.77
C SER A 385 22.39 19.38 5.79
N GLU A 386 23.48 19.70 6.47
CA GLU A 386 24.11 21.04 6.42
C GLU A 386 24.51 21.43 5.00
N ALA A 387 24.79 20.44 4.15
CA ALA A 387 25.13 20.63 2.74
C ALA A 387 23.91 20.61 1.79
N ALA A 388 22.67 20.45 2.30
CA ALA A 388 21.48 20.27 1.48
C ALA A 388 21.30 21.37 0.43
N ASP A 389 21.44 22.65 0.81
CA ASP A 389 21.29 23.77 -0.10
C ASP A 389 22.35 23.78 -1.21
N TRP A 390 23.60 23.43 -0.87
CA TRP A 390 24.68 23.33 -1.85
C TRP A 390 24.50 22.14 -2.80
N ILE A 391 24.02 21.01 -2.29
CA ILE A 391 23.74 19.83 -3.11
C ILE A 391 22.58 20.09 -4.05
N ARG A 392 21.48 20.69 -3.54
CA ARG A 392 20.36 21.11 -4.38
C ARG A 392 20.80 22.10 -5.44
N TYR A 393 21.59 23.11 -5.08
CA TYR A 393 22.16 24.06 -6.04
C TYR A 393 23.00 23.37 -7.12
N LYS A 394 23.81 22.35 -6.77
CA LYS A 394 24.54 21.56 -7.77
C LYS A 394 23.60 20.79 -8.69
N LEU A 395 22.58 20.13 -8.12
CA LEU A 395 21.61 19.35 -8.88
C LEU A 395 20.69 20.25 -9.73
N ASP A 396 20.31 21.41 -9.22
CA ASP A 396 19.55 22.43 -9.94
C ASP A 396 20.25 22.88 -11.23
N ARG A 397 21.57 22.80 -11.28
CA ARG A 397 22.35 23.08 -12.51
C ARG A 397 22.30 21.94 -13.52
N HIS A 398 21.77 20.77 -13.16
CA HIS A 398 21.71 19.61 -14.03
C HIS A 398 20.32 19.38 -14.62
N PHE A 399 19.26 19.48 -13.81
CA PHE A 399 17.92 19.10 -14.23
C PHE A 399 16.98 20.31 -14.30
N ASP A 400 16.39 20.53 -15.48
CA ASP A 400 15.37 21.56 -15.71
C ASP A 400 13.97 20.93 -15.90
N HIS A 401 13.91 19.64 -16.28
CA HIS A 401 12.66 18.93 -16.53
C HIS A 401 12.65 17.59 -15.80
N ILE A 402 11.69 17.42 -14.90
CA ILE A 402 11.52 16.18 -14.11
C ILE A 402 10.21 15.52 -14.51
N LEU A 403 10.29 14.25 -14.92
CA LEU A 403 9.14 13.44 -15.31
C LEU A 403 9.04 12.22 -14.39
N ILE A 404 7.86 11.96 -13.86
CA ILE A 404 7.60 10.87 -12.92
C ILE A 404 6.54 9.96 -13.51
N ASP A 405 6.89 8.68 -13.71
CA ASP A 405 5.99 7.62 -14.15
C ASP A 405 5.58 6.73 -13.00
N GLU A 406 4.40 6.14 -13.08
CA GLU A 406 3.77 5.29 -12.06
C GLU A 406 3.79 5.96 -10.66
N ALA A 407 3.48 7.23 -10.62
CA ALA A 407 3.59 8.07 -9.43
C ALA A 407 2.72 7.62 -8.25
N GLN A 408 1.66 6.83 -8.48
CA GLN A 408 0.83 6.23 -7.43
C GLN A 408 1.59 5.19 -6.59
N ASP A 409 2.68 4.63 -7.14
CA ASP A 409 3.51 3.64 -6.45
C ASP A 409 4.66 4.27 -5.65
N THR A 410 4.68 5.60 -5.58
CA THR A 410 5.71 6.38 -4.88
C THR A 410 5.31 6.57 -3.41
N ASN A 411 6.16 6.15 -2.48
CA ASN A 411 5.96 6.36 -1.05
C ASN A 411 6.38 7.78 -0.59
N ARG A 412 6.13 8.10 0.69
CA ARG A 412 6.38 9.43 1.24
C ARG A 412 7.84 9.87 1.07
N SER A 413 8.79 9.05 1.49
CA SER A 413 10.22 9.41 1.44
C SER A 413 10.74 9.59 0.02
N GLN A 414 10.18 8.85 -0.95
CA GLN A 414 10.47 9.04 -2.37
C GLN A 414 9.90 10.37 -2.89
N TRP A 415 8.70 10.76 -2.44
CA TRP A 415 8.16 12.09 -2.74
C TRP A 415 9.01 13.20 -2.13
N ASP A 416 9.55 13.02 -0.93
CA ASP A 416 10.44 14.00 -0.30
C ASP A 416 11.70 14.25 -1.14
N ILE A 417 12.25 13.22 -1.80
CA ILE A 417 13.36 13.39 -2.79
C ILE A 417 12.89 14.24 -3.96
N VAL A 418 11.75 13.91 -4.58
CA VAL A 418 11.23 14.65 -5.73
C VAL A 418 10.95 16.10 -5.37
N GLU A 419 10.30 16.33 -4.24
CA GLU A 419 9.95 17.67 -3.79
C GLU A 419 11.19 18.52 -3.50
N ALA A 420 12.23 17.92 -2.91
CA ALA A 420 13.50 18.61 -2.69
C ALA A 420 14.21 18.99 -4.00
N LEU A 421 14.08 18.18 -5.06
CA LEU A 421 14.64 18.50 -6.39
C LEU A 421 13.92 19.67 -7.08
N ILE A 422 12.62 19.82 -6.83
CA ILE A 422 11.81 20.87 -7.47
C ILE A 422 11.67 22.12 -6.60
N ASP A 423 12.15 22.12 -5.36
CA ASP A 423 12.05 23.29 -4.47
C ASP A 423 12.62 24.54 -5.10
N ASP A 424 13.80 24.43 -5.71
CA ASP A 424 14.48 25.54 -6.36
C ASP A 424 13.81 25.96 -7.69
N PHE A 425 12.93 25.12 -8.28
CA PHE A 425 12.19 25.48 -9.50
C PHE A 425 11.25 26.66 -9.27
N PHE A 426 10.73 26.75 -8.06
CA PHE A 426 9.68 27.70 -7.67
C PHE A 426 10.16 28.76 -6.68
N ALA A 427 11.44 28.73 -6.27
CA ALA A 427 12.00 29.62 -5.25
C ALA A 427 12.37 31.04 -5.75
N GLY A 428 11.83 31.54 -6.86
CA GLY A 428 12.03 32.92 -7.35
C GLY A 428 13.20 33.06 -8.31
N GLU A 429 13.98 34.18 -8.22
CA GLU A 429 15.10 34.48 -9.10
C GLU A 429 16.30 33.55 -8.84
N GLY A 430 16.18 32.27 -9.16
CA GLY A 430 17.29 31.33 -9.08
C GLY A 430 18.44 31.70 -10.03
N ALA A 431 19.63 31.16 -9.81
CA ALA A 431 20.85 31.40 -10.57
C ALA A 431 20.75 31.16 -12.10
N ARG A 432 19.64 30.63 -12.58
CA ARG A 432 19.39 30.21 -13.97
C ARG A 432 18.53 31.18 -14.82
N GLY A 433 18.04 32.28 -14.27
CA GLY A 433 17.31 33.32 -15.05
C GLY A 433 15.99 32.79 -15.64
N ASP A 434 15.74 33.10 -16.93
CA ASP A 434 14.48 32.84 -17.64
C ASP A 434 14.32 31.40 -18.18
N LYS A 435 15.11 30.43 -17.73
CA LYS A 435 14.99 29.04 -18.19
C LYS A 435 13.67 28.42 -17.76
N LEU A 436 13.01 27.78 -18.72
CA LEU A 436 11.80 27.02 -18.47
C LEU A 436 12.12 25.76 -17.69
N ARG A 437 11.47 25.55 -16.53
CA ARG A 437 11.58 24.37 -15.71
C ARG A 437 10.20 23.78 -15.48
N THR A 438 10.05 22.48 -15.63
CA THR A 438 8.74 21.84 -15.52
C THR A 438 8.79 20.51 -14.83
N ILE A 439 7.70 20.18 -14.12
CA ILE A 439 7.42 18.86 -13.61
C ILE A 439 6.27 18.22 -14.40
N PHE A 440 6.42 16.96 -14.72
CA PHE A 440 5.39 16.12 -15.31
C PHE A 440 5.21 14.88 -14.45
N THR A 441 4.00 14.65 -13.98
CA THR A 441 3.68 13.49 -13.15
C THR A 441 2.55 12.71 -13.81
N VAL A 442 2.73 11.42 -13.99
CA VAL A 442 1.67 10.52 -14.48
C VAL A 442 1.49 9.34 -13.56
N GLY A 443 0.24 9.01 -13.27
CA GLY A 443 -0.14 7.90 -12.41
C GLY A 443 -1.61 7.56 -12.48
N ASP A 444 -1.98 6.45 -11.88
CA ASP A 444 -3.35 6.03 -11.69
C ASP A 444 -3.56 5.61 -10.23
N TYR A 445 -4.17 6.48 -9.42
CA TYR A 445 -4.44 6.20 -8.01
C TYR A 445 -5.21 4.88 -7.79
N LYS A 446 -6.01 4.43 -8.77
CA LYS A 446 -6.75 3.16 -8.73
C LYS A 446 -5.84 1.93 -8.87
N GLN A 447 -4.61 2.12 -9.33
CA GLN A 447 -3.58 1.10 -9.47
C GLN A 447 -2.54 1.12 -8.34
N ALA A 448 -2.77 1.87 -7.27
CA ALA A 448 -1.91 1.85 -6.08
C ALA A 448 -2.08 0.53 -5.30
N ILE A 449 -1.40 -0.53 -5.75
CA ILE A 449 -1.48 -1.89 -5.18
C ILE A 449 -0.32 -2.23 -4.23
N PHE A 450 0.65 -1.33 -4.06
CA PHE A 450 1.83 -1.54 -3.22
C PHE A 450 1.69 -0.93 -1.81
N GLY A 451 0.48 -0.95 -1.24
CA GLY A 451 0.21 -0.45 0.12
C GLY A 451 1.13 -1.07 1.19
N PHE A 452 1.57 -2.31 0.98
CA PHE A 452 2.54 -3.00 1.84
C PHE A 452 3.96 -2.40 1.79
N GLN A 453 4.25 -1.53 0.81
CA GLN A 453 5.51 -0.75 0.70
C GLN A 453 5.34 0.72 1.13
N GLY A 454 4.25 1.05 1.82
CA GLY A 454 3.97 2.41 2.30
C GLY A 454 3.43 3.37 1.23
N THR A 455 2.98 2.84 0.09
CA THR A 455 2.27 3.64 -0.92
C THR A 455 0.79 3.74 -0.56
N SER A 456 0.17 4.88 -0.81
CA SER A 456 -1.27 5.04 -0.63
C SER A 456 -1.83 6.08 -1.60
N PRO A 457 -3.12 5.98 -1.97
CA PRO A 457 -3.81 7.01 -2.76
C PRO A 457 -3.70 8.41 -2.11
N GLU A 458 -3.74 8.48 -0.77
CA GLU A 458 -3.61 9.73 -0.03
C GLU A 458 -2.21 10.35 -0.17
N ASN A 459 -1.14 9.55 -0.26
CA ASN A 459 0.21 10.06 -0.52
C ASN A 459 0.30 10.72 -1.89
N PHE A 460 -0.30 10.10 -2.92
CA PHE A 460 -0.39 10.63 -4.26
C PHE A 460 -1.20 11.95 -4.31
N ALA A 461 -2.36 12.00 -3.64
CA ALA A 461 -3.19 13.20 -3.54
C ALA A 461 -2.46 14.32 -2.77
N ARG A 462 -1.82 14.01 -1.64
CA ARG A 462 -1.05 14.99 -0.86
C ARG A 462 0.11 15.58 -1.64
N ALA A 463 0.86 14.76 -2.39
CA ALA A 463 1.93 15.24 -3.26
C ALA A 463 1.39 16.20 -4.33
N LYS A 464 0.27 15.87 -4.97
CA LYS A 464 -0.43 16.77 -5.92
C LYS A 464 -0.75 18.12 -5.30
N HIS A 465 -1.36 18.12 -4.10
CA HIS A 465 -1.71 19.36 -3.40
C HIS A 465 -0.48 20.19 -3.03
N ARG A 466 0.57 19.56 -2.51
CA ARG A 466 1.81 20.27 -2.14
C ARG A 466 2.49 20.90 -3.35
N ILE A 467 2.64 20.14 -4.43
CA ILE A 467 3.31 20.61 -5.66
C ILE A 467 2.48 21.72 -6.32
N SER A 468 1.16 21.53 -6.48
CA SER A 468 0.30 22.57 -7.06
C SER A 468 0.29 23.86 -6.23
N ALA A 469 0.24 23.76 -4.89
CA ALA A 469 0.29 24.92 -4.00
C ALA A 469 1.60 25.71 -4.18
N ARG A 470 2.75 25.05 -4.30
CA ARG A 470 4.04 25.68 -4.56
C ARG A 470 4.07 26.41 -5.92
N ILE A 471 3.54 25.76 -6.97
CA ILE A 471 3.45 26.37 -8.31
C ILE A 471 2.58 27.63 -8.28
N PHE A 472 1.41 27.57 -7.63
CA PHE A 472 0.53 28.72 -7.50
C PHE A 472 1.15 29.85 -6.67
N ALA A 473 1.78 29.53 -5.53
CA ALA A 473 2.46 30.51 -4.70
C ALA A 473 3.60 31.23 -5.45
N ALA A 474 4.42 30.49 -6.20
CA ALA A 474 5.47 31.06 -7.03
C ALA A 474 4.90 32.00 -8.10
N ARG A 475 3.82 31.59 -8.76
CA ARG A 475 3.12 32.38 -9.78
C ARG A 475 2.57 33.70 -9.24
N ASP A 476 1.96 33.65 -8.06
CA ASP A 476 1.43 34.86 -7.39
C ASP A 476 2.57 35.79 -6.95
N GLY A 477 3.69 35.27 -6.47
CA GLY A 477 4.89 36.03 -6.13
C GLY A 477 5.50 36.75 -7.35
N ILE A 478 5.61 36.07 -8.48
CA ILE A 478 6.13 36.65 -9.73
C ILE A 478 5.20 37.75 -10.25
N ARG A 479 3.88 37.53 -10.23
CA ARG A 479 2.90 38.58 -10.60
C ARG A 479 3.00 39.81 -9.71
N ALA A 480 3.22 39.61 -8.42
CA ALA A 480 3.39 40.69 -7.45
C ALA A 480 4.67 41.50 -7.71
N SER A 481 5.75 40.84 -8.14
CA SER A 481 7.04 41.46 -8.41
C SER A 481 7.14 42.17 -9.78
N ARG A 482 6.09 42.08 -10.64
CA ARG A 482 6.04 42.61 -11.98
C ARG A 482 7.17 42.15 -12.91
N ILE A 483 7.73 40.99 -12.67
CA ILE A 483 8.77 40.38 -13.50
C ILE A 483 8.09 39.78 -14.74
N ASN A 484 8.55 40.14 -15.92
CA ASN A 484 8.01 39.65 -17.19
C ASN A 484 8.65 38.30 -17.55
N ARG A 485 8.36 37.27 -16.76
CA ARG A 485 8.85 35.91 -16.93
C ARG A 485 7.73 35.00 -17.47
N ARG A 486 8.07 34.15 -18.44
CA ARG A 486 7.16 33.11 -18.92
C ARG A 486 7.04 32.03 -17.83
N GLU A 487 5.88 31.96 -17.19
CA GLU A 487 5.61 31.02 -16.13
C GLU A 487 4.98 29.73 -16.69
N PRO A 488 5.48 28.55 -16.31
CA PRO A 488 4.80 27.30 -16.61
C PRO A 488 3.40 27.28 -15.98
N GLY A 489 2.38 26.95 -16.77
CA GLY A 489 1.02 26.73 -16.26
C GLY A 489 0.95 25.47 -15.40
N TRP A 490 -0.20 25.28 -14.75
CA TRP A 490 -0.57 24.01 -14.11
C TRP A 490 -1.72 23.37 -14.88
N GLN A 491 -1.51 22.13 -15.32
CA GLN A 491 -2.49 21.33 -16.02
C GLN A 491 -2.80 20.07 -15.19
N ASP A 492 -4.05 19.95 -14.73
CA ASP A 492 -4.59 18.76 -14.08
C ASP A 492 -5.46 18.04 -15.10
N LEU A 493 -4.96 16.96 -15.68
CA LEU A 493 -5.53 16.30 -16.83
C LEU A 493 -5.87 14.84 -16.54
N ASP A 494 -6.95 14.36 -17.15
CA ASP A 494 -7.36 12.97 -17.10
C ASP A 494 -7.34 12.34 -18.50
N LEU A 495 -6.87 11.08 -18.59
CA LEU A 495 -7.00 10.25 -19.78
C LEU A 495 -8.09 9.19 -19.55
N GLY A 496 -9.31 9.47 -19.99
CA GLY A 496 -10.45 8.57 -19.80
C GLY A 496 -10.54 7.45 -20.84
N GLN A 497 -9.92 7.61 -22.03
CA GLN A 497 -10.03 6.64 -23.12
C GLN A 497 -8.93 5.58 -23.06
N SER A 498 -9.31 4.33 -22.83
CA SER A 498 -8.41 3.18 -22.92
C SER A 498 -8.36 2.62 -24.34
N PHE A 499 -7.15 2.41 -24.85
CA PHE A 499 -6.88 1.75 -26.14
C PHE A 499 -6.63 0.25 -26.00
N ARG A 500 -6.59 -0.26 -24.76
CA ARG A 500 -6.28 -1.66 -24.43
C ARG A 500 -7.54 -2.48 -24.15
N THR A 501 -8.52 -1.91 -23.48
CA THR A 501 -9.63 -2.63 -22.86
C THR A 501 -10.94 -2.37 -23.61
N ALA A 502 -11.75 -3.41 -23.78
CA ALA A 502 -13.07 -3.32 -24.41
C ALA A 502 -14.07 -2.53 -23.54
N ASN A 503 -15.01 -1.83 -24.18
CA ASN A 503 -16.04 -1.04 -23.51
C ASN A 503 -16.86 -1.84 -22.49
N ILE A 504 -17.18 -3.09 -22.79
CA ILE A 504 -17.99 -3.94 -21.90
C ILE A 504 -17.27 -4.17 -20.55
N VAL A 505 -15.95 -4.38 -20.57
CA VAL A 505 -15.15 -4.59 -19.36
C VAL A 505 -15.09 -3.31 -18.53
N LEU A 506 -14.82 -2.16 -19.17
CA LEU A 506 -14.76 -0.88 -18.45
C LEU A 506 -16.14 -0.42 -17.99
N GLY A 507 -17.20 -0.76 -18.72
CA GLY A 507 -18.58 -0.53 -18.29
C GLY A 507 -18.91 -1.26 -16.99
N PHE A 508 -18.43 -2.50 -16.84
CA PHE A 508 -18.55 -3.24 -15.58
C PHE A 508 -17.80 -2.57 -14.44
N VAL A 509 -16.53 -2.17 -14.66
CA VAL A 509 -15.72 -1.45 -13.66
C VAL A 509 -16.38 -0.15 -13.23
N ASN A 510 -16.91 0.64 -14.18
CA ASN A 510 -17.63 1.88 -13.88
C ASN A 510 -18.87 1.63 -13.01
N ARG A 511 -19.62 0.55 -13.28
CA ARG A 511 -20.79 0.16 -12.45
C ARG A 511 -20.35 -0.25 -11.05
N LEU A 512 -19.28 -1.01 -10.93
CA LEU A 512 -18.75 -1.43 -9.63
C LEU A 512 -18.33 -0.22 -8.77
N ILE A 513 -17.61 0.74 -9.37
CA ILE A 513 -17.22 1.99 -8.69
C ILE A 513 -18.45 2.79 -8.26
N ALA A 514 -19.47 2.89 -9.13
CA ALA A 514 -20.71 3.59 -8.80
C ALA A 514 -21.52 2.90 -7.68
N MET A 515 -21.47 1.58 -7.59
CA MET A 515 -22.16 0.81 -6.53
C MET A 515 -21.47 0.92 -5.18
N LEU A 516 -20.14 0.86 -5.14
CA LEU A 516 -19.37 0.93 -3.90
C LEU A 516 -19.25 2.38 -3.38
N GLY A 517 -19.31 3.36 -4.29
CA GLY A 517 -19.06 4.76 -3.97
C GLY A 517 -17.58 5.13 -4.08
N PHE A 518 -17.30 6.33 -4.55
CA PHE A 518 -15.92 6.79 -4.77
C PHE A 518 -15.13 7.04 -3.46
N ALA A 519 -15.83 7.31 -2.37
CA ALA A 519 -15.21 7.52 -1.05
C ALA A 519 -14.51 6.24 -0.52
N GLU A 520 -15.06 5.06 -0.82
CA GLU A 520 -14.46 3.77 -0.44
C GLU A 520 -13.09 3.53 -1.14
N PHE A 521 -12.83 4.26 -2.23
CA PHE A 521 -11.54 4.25 -2.92
C PHE A 521 -10.60 5.38 -2.47
N GLY A 522 -10.95 6.11 -1.39
CA GLY A 522 -10.15 7.23 -0.88
C GLY A 522 -10.17 8.46 -1.81
N LEU A 523 -11.24 8.67 -2.58
CA LEU A 523 -11.37 9.77 -3.52
C LEU A 523 -12.24 10.90 -2.98
N ASP A 524 -11.81 12.15 -3.18
CA ASP A 524 -12.55 13.35 -2.80
C ASP A 524 -13.72 13.68 -3.76
N LYS A 525 -13.68 13.15 -4.99
CA LYS A 525 -14.70 13.38 -6.03
C LYS A 525 -14.91 12.15 -6.91
N GLU A 526 -16.07 12.08 -7.54
CA GLU A 526 -16.38 11.02 -8.50
C GLU A 526 -15.37 11.02 -9.65
N PRO A 527 -14.73 9.88 -9.95
CA PRO A 527 -13.76 9.78 -11.05
C PRO A 527 -14.45 9.86 -12.40
N ALA A 528 -13.73 10.35 -13.42
CA ALA A 528 -14.22 10.31 -14.79
C ALA A 528 -14.49 8.86 -15.22
N LYS A 529 -15.57 8.67 -15.97
CA LYS A 529 -15.94 7.35 -16.49
C LYS A 529 -14.89 6.84 -17.48
N HIS A 530 -14.52 5.57 -17.32
CA HIS A 530 -13.63 4.92 -18.27
C HIS A 530 -14.38 4.64 -19.58
N VAL A 531 -13.72 4.92 -20.68
CA VAL A 531 -14.21 4.60 -22.03
C VAL A 531 -13.22 3.64 -22.67
N GLY A 532 -13.69 2.50 -23.16
CA GLY A 532 -12.87 1.49 -23.84
C GLY A 532 -12.90 1.62 -25.36
N THR A 533 -12.39 0.58 -26.00
CA THR A 533 -12.49 0.42 -27.45
C THR A 533 -13.71 -0.40 -27.82
N GLU A 534 -14.25 -0.16 -29.02
CA GLU A 534 -15.29 -0.97 -29.65
C GLU A 534 -14.70 -2.32 -30.11
N ARG A 535 -14.30 -3.12 -29.13
CA ARG A 535 -13.80 -4.49 -29.34
C ARG A 535 -14.70 -5.47 -28.62
N PRO A 536 -14.83 -6.71 -29.15
CA PRO A 536 -15.43 -7.78 -28.39
C PRO A 536 -14.78 -7.95 -27.01
N GLY A 537 -15.58 -8.27 -26.01
CA GLY A 537 -15.12 -8.50 -24.65
C GLY A 537 -16.08 -9.40 -23.90
N LEU A 538 -15.57 -10.15 -22.95
CA LEU A 538 -16.36 -11.06 -22.13
C LEU A 538 -16.10 -10.79 -20.66
N ILE A 539 -17.17 -10.78 -19.87
CA ILE A 539 -17.12 -10.79 -18.41
C ILE A 539 -17.90 -12.00 -17.94
N THR A 540 -17.26 -12.85 -17.18
CA THR A 540 -17.90 -14.00 -16.55
C THR A 540 -17.72 -13.90 -15.04
N LEU A 541 -18.82 -13.94 -14.31
CA LEU A 541 -18.80 -14.02 -12.85
C LEU A 541 -19.04 -15.48 -12.45
N TRP A 542 -18.04 -16.06 -11.81
CA TRP A 542 -18.16 -17.39 -11.25
C TRP A 542 -18.76 -17.32 -9.85
N PRO A 543 -19.65 -18.25 -9.50
CA PRO A 543 -20.13 -18.32 -8.12
C PRO A 543 -18.96 -18.61 -7.17
N PRO A 544 -18.93 -17.99 -5.98
CA PRO A 544 -17.88 -18.27 -5.00
C PRO A 544 -17.99 -19.72 -4.51
N VAL A 545 -16.85 -20.38 -4.36
CA VAL A 545 -16.77 -21.67 -3.66
C VAL A 545 -16.72 -21.35 -2.18
N VAL A 546 -17.82 -21.66 -1.49
CA VAL A 546 -17.97 -21.40 -0.05
C VAL A 546 -17.62 -22.68 0.73
N PRO A 547 -16.87 -22.59 1.84
CA PRO A 547 -16.68 -23.73 2.73
C PRO A 547 -18.03 -24.29 3.17
N GLU A 548 -18.21 -25.61 3.11
CA GLU A 548 -19.37 -26.25 3.69
C GLU A 548 -19.40 -25.92 5.20
N LYS A 549 -20.53 -25.39 5.70
CA LYS A 549 -20.72 -25.28 7.15
C LYS A 549 -20.70 -26.69 7.70
N ALA A 550 -19.83 -26.96 8.66
CA ALA A 550 -19.91 -28.18 9.45
C ALA A 550 -21.34 -28.29 10.00
N THR A 551 -22.11 -29.24 9.50
CA THR A 551 -23.39 -29.63 10.09
C THR A 551 -23.02 -30.35 11.37
N GLY A 552 -23.55 -29.90 12.51
CA GLY A 552 -23.16 -30.29 13.89
C GLY A 552 -23.29 -31.77 14.29
N GLU A 553 -23.10 -32.69 13.36
CA GLU A 553 -22.99 -34.15 13.61
C GLU A 553 -21.54 -34.65 13.38
N ASP A 554 -20.63 -33.82 12.82
CA ASP A 554 -19.23 -34.20 12.55
C ASP A 554 -18.22 -33.66 13.59
N GLU A 555 -18.68 -33.02 14.69
CA GLU A 555 -17.79 -32.47 15.73
C GLU A 555 -17.31 -33.48 16.76
N GLU A 556 -17.89 -34.70 16.86
CA GLU A 556 -17.49 -35.71 17.86
C GLU A 556 -16.39 -36.67 17.37
N ASP A 557 -16.03 -36.69 16.07
CA ASP A 557 -15.06 -37.67 15.54
C ASP A 557 -13.70 -37.04 15.09
N SER A 558 -13.44 -35.77 15.38
CA SER A 558 -12.21 -35.11 14.90
C SER A 558 -11.09 -34.91 15.93
N GLU A 559 -11.25 -35.39 17.19
CA GLU A 559 -10.19 -35.26 18.19
C GLU A 559 -9.17 -36.42 18.22
N ASP A 560 -9.34 -37.50 17.43
CA ASP A 560 -8.47 -38.69 17.55
C ASP A 560 -8.00 -39.27 16.19
N SER A 561 -7.58 -38.43 15.23
CA SER A 561 -6.83 -38.92 14.07
C SER A 561 -5.50 -38.20 13.89
N SER A 562 -4.59 -38.43 14.83
CA SER A 562 -3.16 -38.29 14.66
C SER A 562 -2.58 -39.54 13.99
N ASP A 563 -2.93 -39.86 12.75
CA ASP A 563 -2.10 -40.75 11.93
C ASP A 563 -2.22 -40.40 10.46
N GLY A 564 -1.02 -40.16 9.90
CA GLY A 564 -0.73 -39.63 8.62
C GLY A 564 -1.39 -40.33 7.44
N GLU A 565 -2.21 -39.58 6.72
CA GLU A 565 -2.32 -39.71 5.28
C GLU A 565 -2.64 -38.34 4.68
N SER A 566 -1.63 -37.76 4.00
CA SER A 566 -1.67 -36.65 3.02
C SER A 566 -2.85 -35.66 3.16
N ALA A 567 -2.87 -34.85 4.21
CA ALA A 567 -3.55 -33.58 4.18
C ALA A 567 -2.86 -32.73 3.12
N GLY A 568 -3.49 -32.57 1.95
CA GLY A 568 -3.01 -31.68 0.92
C GLY A 568 -2.79 -30.30 1.54
N TRP A 569 -1.72 -29.64 1.19
CA TRP A 569 -1.34 -28.29 1.64
C TRP A 569 -2.38 -27.20 1.32
N LEU A 570 -3.48 -27.55 0.62
CA LEU A 570 -4.62 -26.68 0.28
C LEU A 570 -5.88 -27.13 1.02
N ALA A 571 -6.67 -26.16 1.46
CA ALA A 571 -7.99 -26.43 2.02
C ALA A 571 -8.94 -27.06 0.98
N LYS A 572 -9.94 -27.83 1.43
CA LYS A 572 -10.88 -28.56 0.57
C LYS A 572 -11.57 -27.64 -0.47
N HIS A 573 -11.97 -26.44 -0.07
CA HIS A 573 -12.61 -25.46 -0.98
C HIS A 573 -11.62 -24.87 -1.99
N ASP A 574 -10.34 -24.69 -1.63
CA ASP A 574 -9.29 -24.25 -2.56
C ASP A 574 -9.00 -25.33 -3.60
N THR A 575 -8.99 -26.59 -3.20
CA THR A 575 -8.82 -27.74 -4.11
C THR A 575 -9.99 -27.84 -5.09
N LEU A 576 -11.24 -27.60 -4.61
CA LEU A 576 -12.42 -27.55 -5.48
C LEU A 576 -12.34 -26.41 -6.48
N LEU A 577 -11.97 -25.21 -6.05
CA LEU A 577 -11.78 -24.06 -6.94
C LEU A 577 -10.69 -24.32 -7.97
N ALA A 578 -9.54 -24.86 -7.54
CA ALA A 578 -8.45 -25.22 -8.44
C ALA A 578 -8.89 -26.25 -9.49
N GLY A 579 -9.68 -27.26 -9.09
CA GLY A 579 -10.28 -28.23 -10.01
C GLY A 579 -11.20 -27.58 -11.05
N GLN A 580 -12.11 -26.71 -10.61
CA GLN A 580 -13.02 -25.98 -11.52
C GLN A 580 -12.24 -25.12 -12.53
N ILE A 581 -11.18 -24.44 -12.08
CA ILE A 581 -10.31 -23.65 -12.96
C ILE A 581 -9.63 -24.56 -13.99
N ALA A 582 -9.04 -25.67 -13.54
CA ALA A 582 -8.33 -26.61 -14.41
C ALA A 582 -9.28 -27.22 -15.46
N ASP A 583 -10.47 -27.63 -15.07
CA ASP A 583 -11.49 -28.18 -15.98
C ASP A 583 -11.95 -27.14 -17.02
N GLN A 584 -12.12 -25.88 -16.59
CA GLN A 584 -12.51 -24.82 -17.54
C GLN A 584 -11.37 -24.50 -18.52
N VAL A 585 -10.12 -24.43 -18.05
CA VAL A 585 -8.95 -24.24 -18.92
C VAL A 585 -8.82 -25.41 -19.89
N HIS A 586 -9.01 -26.65 -19.42
CA HIS A 586 -8.97 -27.84 -20.27
C HIS A 586 -10.05 -27.78 -21.38
N ARG A 587 -11.28 -27.38 -21.05
CA ARG A 587 -12.36 -27.18 -22.05
C ARG A 587 -11.99 -26.16 -23.12
N TRP A 588 -11.40 -25.03 -22.72
CA TRP A 588 -10.97 -24.00 -23.66
C TRP A 588 -9.81 -24.45 -24.56
N VAL A 589 -8.81 -25.15 -24.00
CA VAL A 589 -7.61 -25.60 -24.73
C VAL A 589 -7.95 -26.79 -25.66
N SER A 590 -8.84 -27.69 -25.23
CA SER A 590 -9.25 -28.85 -26.03
C SER A 590 -10.23 -28.54 -27.17
N LEU A 591 -10.60 -27.27 -27.34
CA LEU A 591 -11.59 -26.79 -28.33
C LEU A 591 -12.98 -27.39 -28.18
N ALA A 592 -13.30 -28.05 -27.09
CA ALA A 592 -14.64 -28.53 -26.80
C ALA A 592 -15.62 -27.36 -26.61
N GLU A 593 -15.14 -26.28 -26.00
CA GLU A 593 -15.80 -24.98 -25.86
C GLU A 593 -14.77 -23.89 -26.23
N PRO A 594 -14.60 -23.55 -27.52
CA PRO A 594 -13.61 -22.58 -27.91
C PRO A 594 -13.93 -21.22 -27.27
N PHE A 595 -12.88 -20.57 -26.71
CA PHE A 595 -13.02 -19.22 -26.17
C PHE A 595 -13.23 -18.24 -27.34
N VAL A 596 -14.48 -17.92 -27.64
CA VAL A 596 -14.87 -16.99 -28.70
C VAL A 596 -15.25 -15.67 -28.04
N LEU A 597 -14.59 -14.58 -28.44
CA LEU A 597 -15.04 -13.23 -28.18
C LEU A 597 -16.02 -12.83 -29.28
N GLU A 598 -17.29 -12.68 -28.92
CA GLU A 598 -18.33 -12.14 -29.84
C GLU A 598 -18.22 -10.61 -29.96
#